data_0629fcb8119fb6799019684a16c1e8c3
#
_entry.id   0629fcb8119fb6799019684a16c1e8c3
#
_cell.length_a   1.000
_cell.length_b   1.000
_cell.length_c   1.000
_cell.angle_alpha   90.00
_cell.angle_beta   90.00
_cell.angle_gamma   90.00
#
_symmetry.space_group_name_H-M   'P 1'
#
loop_
_entity.id
_entity.type
_entity.pdbx_description
1 polymer ?
#
loop_
_entity_poly.entity_id
_entity_poly.type
_entity_poly.pdbx_seq_one_letter_code
_entity_poly.pdbx_strand_id
1 'polypeptide(L)'
;MSIRELALRHGVHRRTVRQALASAEPPARKVPERAAPVLGPVRPFIDAMLREDLDAPRKQRHTARRVRERLIEEHQVVVAYPTVRDYVRDARPRIAAEAGKQLAEVFVPQTHAPGAEAEVDFADLWIVLAGVKTKVFLFTLRLSYSGKAVHRAYATASQEAFLDGHRYAFEQLGGIPTVHIRYDNLKAAVSRVLMGRTRVESDRWVTFRSHYGFDVFYCRPGVDGAHEKGGVEGEGGRFRRTHTVPMPKVDTLAELNAYFARCDRKDDHRRVGHRTTTVADDFTAEQALLRALPVEAFETGLSLRPRVDRHARVTVRQCQYSVPVRYVGRQLRVLLRATQVLVYDGPRQVAEHERSTVRGSVTLVLDHYLEVLAYKPGALPGATALVQARKAGVFTTTHDRYWTAAKARYGDKTGTQALVEALLLHRTYPHAQVLAGLEAALAAGALAPEAVAVEVRRAGETDAVRPQLGLVGDDGRIAYPADTRPLPDVAVYDQLLTQGTR
;
A
#
# COMPACT_ATOMS: atom_id res chain seq x y z
N MET A 1 1.13 21.94 67.04
CA MET A 1 2.54 22.21 66.79
C MET A 1 2.74 23.68 66.39
N SER A 2 3.67 24.34 67.02
CA SER A 2 3.98 25.74 66.68
C SER A 2 4.80 25.84 65.39
N ILE A 3 4.77 27.02 64.74
CA ILE A 3 5.58 27.28 63.50
C ILE A 3 7.10 27.06 63.78
N ARG A 4 7.49 27.24 65.03
CA ARG A 4 8.90 27.03 65.46
C ARG A 4 9.24 25.52 65.49
N GLU A 5 8.34 24.70 65.99
CA GLU A 5 8.50 23.24 66.03
C GLU A 5 8.46 22.61 64.65
N LEU A 6 7.60 23.08 63.76
CA LEU A 6 7.54 22.65 62.38
C LEU A 6 8.81 23.01 61.60
N ALA A 7 9.32 24.23 61.79
CA ALA A 7 10.55 24.68 61.17
C ALA A 7 11.77 23.85 61.62
N LEU A 8 11.88 23.52 62.92
CA LEU A 8 12.92 22.66 63.46
C LEU A 8 12.78 21.22 62.99
N ARG A 9 11.56 20.66 63.00
CA ARG A 9 11.28 19.26 62.57
C ARG A 9 11.64 19.01 61.10
N HIS A 10 11.42 20.00 60.24
CA HIS A 10 11.60 19.83 58.77
C HIS A 10 12.88 20.53 58.26
N GLY A 11 13.72 21.12 59.15
CA GLY A 11 14.97 21.76 58.76
C GLY A 11 14.80 22.96 57.83
N VAL A 12 13.63 23.65 57.88
CA VAL A 12 13.31 24.76 56.97
C VAL A 12 13.13 26.08 57.74
N HIS A 13 13.28 27.19 57.02
CA HIS A 13 13.10 28.50 57.64
C HIS A 13 11.61 28.76 58.00
N ARG A 14 11.33 29.46 59.14
CA ARG A 14 9.96 29.76 59.59
C ARG A 14 9.10 30.47 58.56
N ARG A 15 9.71 31.24 57.63
CA ARG A 15 9.03 31.87 56.50
C ARG A 15 8.47 30.82 55.53
N THR A 16 9.19 29.75 55.25
CA THR A 16 8.76 28.64 54.40
C THR A 16 7.60 27.90 55.02
N VAL A 17 7.63 27.66 56.32
CA VAL A 17 6.49 27.04 57.07
C VAL A 17 5.25 27.91 56.96
N ARG A 18 5.38 29.25 57.18
CA ARG A 18 4.22 30.16 57.06
C ARG A 18 3.65 30.15 55.63
N GLN A 19 4.50 30.13 54.60
CA GLN A 19 4.06 30.06 53.21
C GLN A 19 3.36 28.75 52.90
N ALA A 20 3.87 27.62 53.36
CA ALA A 20 3.25 26.31 53.19
C ALA A 20 1.91 26.15 53.92
N LEU A 21 1.76 26.81 55.07
CA LEU A 21 0.49 26.86 55.82
C LEU A 21 -0.53 27.83 55.18
N ALA A 22 -0.08 28.85 54.45
CA ALA A 22 -0.95 29.80 53.74
C ALA A 22 -1.42 29.32 52.39
N SER A 23 -0.66 28.44 51.68
CA SER A 23 -1.00 27.88 50.42
C SER A 23 -0.34 26.52 50.22
N ALA A 24 -1.06 25.53 49.70
CA ALA A 24 -0.53 24.23 49.33
C ALA A 24 0.40 24.30 48.11
N GLU A 25 0.29 25.38 47.33
CA GLU A 25 1.17 25.62 46.17
C GLU A 25 2.29 26.60 46.54
N PRO A 26 3.54 26.28 46.20
CA PRO A 26 4.66 27.23 46.39
C PRO A 26 4.40 28.50 45.54
N PRO A 27 4.75 29.69 46.05
CA PRO A 27 4.63 30.91 45.26
C PRO A 27 5.51 30.82 44.01
N ALA A 28 4.99 31.26 42.89
CA ALA A 28 5.70 31.27 41.63
C ALA A 28 7.06 31.99 41.76
N ARG A 29 8.10 31.37 41.27
CA ARG A 29 9.44 31.94 41.31
C ARG A 29 9.45 33.22 40.49
N LYS A 30 9.73 34.38 41.11
CA LYS A 30 9.95 35.64 40.41
C LYS A 30 11.14 35.48 39.47
N VAL A 31 10.90 35.37 38.20
CA VAL A 31 11.94 35.42 37.14
C VAL A 31 12.25 36.91 36.93
N PRO A 32 13.47 37.38 37.15
CA PRO A 32 13.82 38.77 36.90
C PRO A 32 13.63 39.06 35.39
N GLU A 33 12.97 40.16 35.10
CA GLU A 33 12.81 40.64 33.74
C GLU A 33 14.19 40.99 33.16
N ARG A 34 14.66 40.19 32.21
CA ARG A 34 15.95 40.43 31.56
C ARG A 34 15.81 41.59 30.60
N ALA A 35 16.61 42.63 30.81
CA ALA A 35 16.72 43.72 29.85
C ALA A 35 17.08 43.17 28.48
N ALA A 36 16.31 43.51 27.46
CA ALA A 36 16.53 43.13 26.07
C ALA A 36 16.99 44.37 25.27
N PRO A 37 18.27 44.80 25.41
CA PRO A 37 18.70 46.09 24.88
C PRO A 37 18.62 46.19 23.36
N VAL A 38 18.81 45.10 22.66
CA VAL A 38 18.73 45.06 21.19
C VAL A 38 17.28 44.86 20.68
N LEU A 39 16.51 44.02 21.36
CA LEU A 39 15.13 43.70 20.93
C LEU A 39 14.12 44.73 21.47
N GLY A 40 14.33 45.30 22.63
CA GLY A 40 13.42 46.23 23.30
C GLY A 40 12.94 47.34 22.38
N PRO A 41 13.85 48.13 21.77
CA PRO A 41 13.50 49.23 20.89
C PRO A 41 12.69 48.84 19.64
N VAL A 42 12.86 47.61 19.16
CA VAL A 42 12.20 47.14 17.92
C VAL A 42 10.92 46.32 18.13
N ARG A 43 10.61 45.98 19.39
CA ARG A 43 9.34 45.25 19.70
C ARG A 43 8.11 45.93 19.14
N PRO A 44 7.91 47.26 19.25
CA PRO A 44 6.73 47.92 18.69
C PRO A 44 6.57 47.71 17.17
N PHE A 45 7.71 47.73 16.44
CA PHE A 45 7.69 47.53 14.99
C PHE A 45 7.29 46.07 14.63
N ILE A 46 7.88 45.09 15.38
CA ILE A 46 7.51 43.69 15.20
C ILE A 46 6.04 43.47 15.51
N ASP A 47 5.54 44.04 16.62
CA ASP A 47 4.14 43.93 17.02
C ASP A 47 3.19 44.57 15.98
N ALA A 48 3.59 45.70 15.36
CA ALA A 48 2.83 46.31 14.28
C ALA A 48 2.73 45.40 13.06
N MET A 49 3.85 44.78 12.59
CA MET A 49 3.87 43.83 11.49
C MET A 49 3.01 42.60 11.79
N LEU A 50 3.01 42.11 13.02
CA LEU A 50 2.19 40.96 13.41
C LEU A 50 0.71 41.32 13.55
N ARG A 51 0.36 42.58 13.84
CA ARG A 51 -1.02 43.05 13.80
C ARG A 51 -1.54 43.17 12.35
N GLU A 52 -0.69 43.60 11.40
CA GLU A 52 -1.02 43.56 9.96
C GLU A 52 -1.32 42.14 9.49
N ASP A 53 -0.62 41.16 10.01
CA ASP A 53 -0.82 39.73 9.70
C ASP A 53 -2.22 39.21 10.10
N LEU A 54 -2.92 39.87 11.01
CA LEU A 54 -4.26 39.41 11.45
C LEU A 54 -5.31 39.43 10.35
N ASP A 55 -5.18 40.36 9.41
CA ASP A 55 -6.09 40.55 8.28
C ASP A 55 -5.52 39.97 6.98
N ALA A 56 -4.25 39.58 6.98
CA ALA A 56 -3.58 39.02 5.82
C ALA A 56 -3.92 37.53 5.62
N PRO A 57 -4.06 37.06 4.35
CA PRO A 57 -4.19 35.65 4.04
C PRO A 57 -3.03 34.83 4.61
N ARG A 58 -3.29 33.61 5.11
CA ARG A 58 -2.27 32.77 5.80
C ARG A 58 -0.94 32.63 5.04
N LYS A 59 -0.99 32.58 3.71
CA LYS A 59 0.20 32.45 2.84
C LYS A 59 0.96 33.77 2.63
N GLN A 60 0.39 34.90 3.03
CA GLN A 60 0.99 36.23 2.90
C GLN A 60 1.36 36.86 4.25
N ARG A 61 1.30 36.09 5.34
CA ARG A 61 1.74 36.52 6.69
C ARG A 61 3.24 36.51 6.80
N HIS A 62 3.78 37.45 7.57
CA HIS A 62 5.22 37.56 7.82
C HIS A 62 5.77 36.27 8.43
N THR A 63 6.85 35.75 7.89
CA THR A 63 7.70 34.77 8.59
C THR A 63 8.65 35.50 9.50
N ALA A 64 9.20 34.86 10.54
CA ALA A 64 10.22 35.47 11.39
C ALA A 64 11.44 35.95 10.59
N ARG A 65 11.74 35.28 9.47
CA ARG A 65 12.81 35.73 8.55
C ARG A 65 12.43 37.05 7.87
N ARG A 66 11.19 37.18 7.36
CA ARG A 66 10.72 38.40 6.71
C ARG A 66 10.61 39.56 7.70
N VAL A 67 10.16 39.30 8.94
CA VAL A 67 10.21 40.29 10.02
C VAL A 67 11.62 40.82 10.22
N ARG A 68 12.62 39.92 10.32
CA ARG A 68 14.04 40.35 10.49
C ARG A 68 14.54 41.17 9.29
N GLU A 69 14.21 40.78 8.08
CA GLU A 69 14.57 41.49 6.84
C GLU A 69 13.98 42.92 6.86
N ARG A 70 12.68 43.07 7.18
CA ARG A 70 12.03 44.38 7.30
C ARG A 70 12.63 45.26 8.40
N LEU A 71 13.07 44.68 9.54
CA LEU A 71 13.79 45.45 10.58
C LEU A 71 15.11 46.02 10.04
N ILE A 72 15.81 45.30 9.17
CA ILE A 72 17.02 45.77 8.54
C ILE A 72 16.71 46.82 7.46
N GLU A 73 15.76 46.52 6.57
CA GLU A 73 15.39 47.37 5.42
C GLU A 73 14.77 48.71 5.85
N GLU A 74 13.84 48.65 6.81
CA GLU A 74 12.99 49.79 7.16
C GLU A 74 13.49 50.56 8.40
N HIS A 75 14.15 49.85 9.31
CA HIS A 75 14.60 50.44 10.60
C HIS A 75 16.10 50.41 10.80
N GLN A 76 16.88 49.86 9.86
CA GLN A 76 18.34 49.76 9.91
C GLN A 76 18.88 49.05 11.20
N VAL A 77 18.05 48.15 11.78
CA VAL A 77 18.39 47.43 13.01
C VAL A 77 18.70 45.97 12.69
N VAL A 78 19.91 45.54 13.07
CA VAL A 78 20.37 44.17 12.93
C VAL A 78 20.13 43.38 14.20
N VAL A 79 19.19 42.48 14.21
CA VAL A 79 18.91 41.54 15.30
C VAL A 79 19.21 40.11 14.86
N ALA A 80 19.78 39.30 15.75
CA ALA A 80 20.02 37.88 15.45
C ALA A 80 18.71 37.15 15.18
N TYR A 81 18.71 36.31 14.14
CA TYR A 81 17.50 35.56 13.70
C TYR A 81 16.83 34.74 14.83
N PRO A 82 17.58 33.99 15.69
CA PRO A 82 16.96 33.26 16.79
C PRO A 82 16.15 34.16 17.73
N THR A 83 16.67 35.36 18.02
CA THR A 83 16.01 36.34 18.91
C THR A 83 14.70 36.85 18.32
N VAL A 84 14.67 37.15 17.02
CA VAL A 84 13.43 37.57 16.32
C VAL A 84 12.46 36.39 16.23
N ARG A 85 12.95 35.20 15.92
CA ARG A 85 12.12 33.98 15.82
C ARG A 85 11.40 33.70 17.14
N ASP A 86 12.14 33.71 18.23
CA ASP A 86 11.59 33.40 19.56
C ASP A 86 10.60 34.47 20.00
N TYR A 87 10.88 35.75 19.77
CA TYR A 87 9.95 36.82 20.06
C TYR A 87 8.65 36.72 19.18
N VAL A 88 8.78 36.50 17.90
CA VAL A 88 7.63 36.34 16.98
C VAL A 88 6.77 35.15 17.39
N ARG A 89 7.39 34.03 17.83
CA ARG A 89 6.66 32.87 18.34
C ARG A 89 5.79 33.22 19.55
N ASP A 90 6.36 34.00 20.49
CA ASP A 90 5.68 34.32 21.75
C ASP A 90 4.71 35.53 21.58
N ALA A 91 5.01 36.47 20.70
CA ALA A 91 4.18 37.66 20.46
C ALA A 91 2.90 37.35 19.62
N ARG A 92 2.96 36.43 18.66
CA ARG A 92 1.79 36.08 17.81
C ARG A 92 0.56 35.66 18.59
N PRO A 93 0.62 34.68 19.50
CA PRO A 93 -0.53 34.30 20.31
C PRO A 93 -1.08 35.47 21.13
N ARG A 94 -0.19 36.26 21.75
CA ARG A 94 -0.56 37.42 22.54
C ARG A 94 -1.33 38.46 21.70
N ILE A 95 -0.79 38.85 20.54
CA ILE A 95 -1.41 39.84 19.65
C ILE A 95 -2.75 39.34 19.09
N ALA A 96 -2.83 38.07 18.76
CA ALA A 96 -4.09 37.46 18.30
C ALA A 96 -5.16 37.46 19.41
N ALA A 97 -4.77 37.19 20.67
CA ALA A 97 -5.64 37.26 21.83
C ALA A 97 -6.11 38.71 22.10
N GLU A 98 -5.21 39.69 22.08
CA GLU A 98 -5.55 41.12 22.24
C GLU A 98 -6.54 41.59 21.19
N ALA A 99 -6.48 41.06 19.96
CA ALA A 99 -7.40 41.41 18.88
C ALA A 99 -8.72 40.62 18.90
N GLY A 100 -8.96 39.79 19.89
CA GLY A 100 -10.16 38.94 19.98
C GLY A 100 -10.27 37.88 18.86
N LYS A 101 -9.17 37.71 18.08
CA LYS A 101 -9.11 36.72 16.97
C LYS A 101 -8.57 35.35 17.39
N GLN A 102 -8.18 35.21 18.63
CA GLN A 102 -7.82 33.95 19.23
C GLN A 102 -9.00 33.36 20.01
N LEU A 103 -9.80 32.62 19.31
CA LEU A 103 -10.13 31.32 19.89
C LEU A 103 -8.82 30.52 19.70
N ALA A 104 -8.06 30.33 20.78
CA ALA A 104 -7.02 29.32 20.80
C ALA A 104 -7.55 28.06 20.10
N GLU A 105 -6.72 27.31 19.41
CA GLU A 105 -7.08 25.96 18.97
C GLU A 105 -7.37 25.13 20.24
N VAL A 106 -8.51 25.38 20.85
CA VAL A 106 -9.00 24.63 22.02
C VAL A 106 -9.73 23.44 21.44
N PHE A 107 -9.11 22.29 21.50
CA PHE A 107 -9.77 21.05 21.19
C PHE A 107 -10.74 20.71 22.33
N VAL A 108 -12.02 20.67 22.02
CA VAL A 108 -13.00 20.13 22.96
C VAL A 108 -12.86 18.61 22.96
N PRO A 109 -12.51 17.98 24.10
CA PRO A 109 -12.39 16.54 24.19
C PRO A 109 -13.70 15.87 23.76
N GLN A 110 -13.60 14.93 22.83
CA GLN A 110 -14.75 14.13 22.39
C GLN A 110 -14.62 12.73 22.96
N THR A 111 -15.72 12.18 23.42
CA THR A 111 -15.82 10.79 23.86
C THR A 111 -16.45 9.98 22.73
N HIS A 112 -15.81 8.90 22.35
CA HIS A 112 -16.28 7.96 21.32
C HIS A 112 -16.67 6.65 21.98
N ALA A 113 -17.82 6.09 21.60
CA ALA A 113 -18.19 4.75 22.04
C ALA A 113 -17.35 3.69 21.30
N PRO A 114 -16.95 2.60 21.98
CA PRO A 114 -16.16 1.55 21.34
C PRO A 114 -16.97 0.89 20.21
N GLY A 115 -16.32 0.63 19.09
CA GLY A 115 -16.90 0.01 17.90
C GLY A 115 -17.87 0.89 17.09
N ALA A 116 -18.10 2.14 17.50
CA ALA A 116 -19.11 2.98 16.88
C ALA A 116 -18.59 3.70 15.62
N GLU A 117 -17.42 4.29 15.70
CA GLU A 117 -16.96 5.27 14.73
C GLU A 117 -15.52 5.00 14.23
N ALA A 118 -15.29 5.34 12.98
CA ALA A 118 -13.95 5.42 12.39
C ALA A 118 -13.78 6.70 11.58
N GLU A 119 -12.53 7.02 11.27
CA GLU A 119 -12.13 8.13 10.42
C GLU A 119 -11.27 7.61 9.29
N VAL A 120 -11.45 8.13 8.07
CA VAL A 120 -10.66 7.74 6.90
C VAL A 120 -9.99 8.95 6.27
N ASP A 121 -8.71 8.78 5.92
CA ASP A 121 -7.92 9.75 5.19
C ASP A 121 -7.15 9.11 4.03
N PHE A 122 -6.84 9.93 3.00
CA PHE A 122 -6.09 9.49 1.84
C PHE A 122 -5.04 10.57 1.49
N ALA A 123 -3.86 10.42 2.05
CA ALA A 123 -2.81 11.42 2.02
C ALA A 123 -1.68 11.09 1.03
N ASP A 124 -0.98 12.12 0.58
CA ASP A 124 0.23 11.97 -0.25
C ASP A 124 1.41 11.41 0.57
N LEU A 125 2.15 10.50 -0.03
CA LEU A 125 3.37 9.92 0.51
C LEU A 125 4.44 9.79 -0.57
N TRP A 126 5.70 10.10 -0.23
CA TRP A 126 6.84 9.91 -1.13
C TRP A 126 7.69 8.73 -0.67
N ILE A 127 8.09 7.91 -1.64
CA ILE A 127 8.94 6.72 -1.46
C ILE A 127 9.98 6.63 -2.57
N VAL A 128 10.96 5.74 -2.40
CA VAL A 128 11.82 5.29 -3.50
C VAL A 128 11.35 3.90 -3.91
N LEU A 129 10.73 3.80 -5.08
CA LEU A 129 10.19 2.57 -5.65
C LEU A 129 11.10 2.11 -6.80
N ALA A 130 11.70 0.92 -6.69
CA ALA A 130 12.66 0.40 -7.66
C ALA A 130 13.74 1.43 -8.05
N GLY A 131 14.29 2.15 -7.05
CA GLY A 131 15.32 3.19 -7.24
C GLY A 131 14.79 4.56 -7.68
N VAL A 132 13.50 4.72 -7.99
CA VAL A 132 12.91 5.97 -8.48
C VAL A 132 12.07 6.64 -7.38
N LYS A 133 12.32 7.93 -7.12
CA LYS A 133 11.48 8.72 -6.20
C LYS A 133 10.06 8.85 -6.76
N THR A 134 9.11 8.22 -6.09
CA THR A 134 7.74 8.05 -6.56
C THR A 134 6.75 8.57 -5.54
N LYS A 135 5.73 9.30 -6.01
CA LYS A 135 4.59 9.69 -5.21
C LYS A 135 3.57 8.55 -5.20
N VAL A 136 3.15 8.16 -4.00
CA VAL A 136 2.07 7.20 -3.74
C VAL A 136 1.06 7.82 -2.79
N PHE A 137 -0.05 7.12 -2.56
CA PHE A 137 -1.13 7.61 -1.72
C PHE A 137 -1.32 6.66 -0.54
N LEU A 138 -1.29 7.21 0.66
CA LEU A 138 -1.46 6.48 1.91
C LEU A 138 -2.94 6.53 2.31
N PHE A 139 -3.62 5.41 2.22
CA PHE A 139 -4.93 5.19 2.83
C PHE A 139 -4.73 4.93 4.32
N THR A 140 -5.50 5.60 5.16
CA THR A 140 -5.52 5.40 6.61
C THR A 140 -6.97 5.27 7.06
N LEU A 141 -7.31 4.19 7.75
CA LEU A 141 -8.54 4.05 8.51
C LEU A 141 -8.17 3.93 9.98
N ARG A 142 -8.79 4.75 10.84
CA ARG A 142 -8.54 4.79 12.28
C ARG A 142 -9.85 4.67 13.04
N LEU A 143 -9.94 3.73 13.98
CA LEU A 143 -11.05 3.65 14.93
C LEU A 143 -10.96 4.82 15.93
N SER A 144 -12.09 5.48 16.18
CA SER A 144 -12.11 6.70 17.00
C SER A 144 -11.91 6.40 18.49
N TYR A 145 -12.37 5.26 18.98
CA TYR A 145 -12.24 4.87 20.39
C TYR A 145 -10.83 4.40 20.72
N SER A 146 -10.38 3.27 20.21
CA SER A 146 -9.05 2.70 20.55
C SER A 146 -7.89 3.48 19.95
N GLY A 147 -8.11 4.15 18.82
CA GLY A 147 -7.07 4.70 17.99
C GLY A 147 -6.31 3.64 17.17
N LYS A 148 -6.84 2.40 17.09
CA LYS A 148 -6.35 1.37 16.16
C LYS A 148 -6.44 1.89 14.75
N ALA A 149 -5.32 1.83 14.03
CA ALA A 149 -5.25 2.31 12.66
C ALA A 149 -4.72 1.23 11.71
N VAL A 150 -5.16 1.30 10.47
CA VAL A 150 -4.72 0.44 9.36
C VAL A 150 -4.25 1.35 8.24
N HIS A 151 -3.02 1.10 7.79
CA HIS A 151 -2.37 1.88 6.74
C HIS A 151 -2.10 1.02 5.50
N ARG A 152 -2.38 1.57 4.31
CA ARG A 152 -2.09 0.91 3.04
C ARG A 152 -1.71 1.92 1.96
N ALA A 153 -0.64 1.63 1.23
CA ALA A 153 -0.18 2.47 0.12
C ALA A 153 -0.78 2.01 -1.21
N TYR A 154 -1.12 2.99 -2.04
CA TYR A 154 -1.64 2.80 -3.39
C TYR A 154 -0.91 3.70 -4.39
N ALA A 155 -0.78 3.24 -5.62
CA ALA A 155 -0.19 4.03 -6.70
C ALA A 155 -1.08 5.20 -7.16
N THR A 156 -2.40 5.14 -6.87
CA THR A 156 -3.37 6.18 -7.24
C THR A 156 -4.42 6.37 -6.16
N ALA A 157 -4.96 7.60 -6.01
CA ALA A 157 -6.14 7.88 -5.19
C ALA A 157 -7.45 7.66 -5.97
N SER A 158 -7.55 6.52 -6.66
CA SER A 158 -8.74 6.17 -7.45
C SER A 158 -9.85 5.58 -6.59
N GLN A 159 -11.08 5.50 -7.12
CA GLN A 159 -12.19 4.86 -6.43
C GLN A 159 -11.90 3.39 -6.11
N GLU A 160 -11.25 2.66 -7.02
CA GLU A 160 -10.87 1.26 -6.82
C GLU A 160 -9.91 1.12 -5.61
N ALA A 161 -8.93 2.02 -5.49
CA ALA A 161 -8.00 2.05 -4.36
C ALA A 161 -8.69 2.42 -3.05
N PHE A 162 -9.63 3.36 -3.10
CA PHE A 162 -10.42 3.78 -1.95
C PHE A 162 -11.30 2.64 -1.40
N LEU A 163 -12.02 1.94 -2.28
CA LEU A 163 -12.84 0.79 -1.89
C LEU A 163 -11.99 -0.38 -1.39
N ASP A 164 -10.85 -0.65 -2.05
CA ASP A 164 -9.92 -1.70 -1.62
C ASP A 164 -9.29 -1.38 -0.25
N GLY A 165 -8.99 -0.11 0.01
CA GLY A 165 -8.48 0.34 1.31
C GLY A 165 -9.44 0.05 2.46
N HIS A 166 -10.74 0.31 2.26
CA HIS A 166 -11.78 -0.02 3.23
C HIS A 166 -11.91 -1.54 3.43
N ARG A 167 -12.03 -2.29 2.33
CA ARG A 167 -12.13 -3.75 2.39
C ARG A 167 -10.95 -4.34 3.17
N TYR A 168 -9.74 -3.95 2.82
CA TYR A 168 -8.53 -4.38 3.53
C TYR A 168 -8.56 -3.98 5.01
N ALA A 169 -8.94 -2.74 5.32
CA ALA A 169 -8.99 -2.28 6.71
C ALA A 169 -10.03 -3.06 7.53
N PHE A 170 -11.21 -3.30 7.00
CA PHE A 170 -12.24 -4.12 7.66
C PHE A 170 -11.78 -5.55 7.90
N GLU A 171 -11.08 -6.15 6.94
CA GLU A 171 -10.46 -7.48 7.09
C GLU A 171 -9.40 -7.49 8.21
N GLN A 172 -8.54 -6.45 8.28
CA GLN A 172 -7.51 -6.34 9.33
C GLN A 172 -8.09 -6.06 10.73
N LEU A 173 -9.20 -5.34 10.81
CA LEU A 173 -9.92 -5.08 12.06
C LEU A 173 -10.80 -6.27 12.49
N GLY A 174 -11.13 -7.17 11.56
CA GLY A 174 -12.07 -8.27 11.80
C GLY A 174 -13.53 -7.82 11.92
N GLY A 175 -13.86 -6.59 11.48
CA GLY A 175 -15.21 -6.06 11.56
C GLY A 175 -15.34 -4.63 11.05
N ILE A 176 -16.55 -4.08 11.17
CA ILE A 176 -16.98 -2.80 10.60
C ILE A 176 -17.54 -1.91 11.71
N PRO A 177 -17.23 -0.61 11.76
CA PRO A 177 -17.84 0.34 12.68
C PRO A 177 -19.38 0.33 12.58
N THR A 178 -20.06 0.39 13.71
CA THR A 178 -21.51 0.14 13.78
C THR A 178 -22.38 1.36 13.49
N VAL A 179 -21.84 2.57 13.69
CA VAL A 179 -22.58 3.82 13.50
C VAL A 179 -22.16 4.50 12.20
N HIS A 180 -21.01 5.14 12.14
CA HIS A 180 -20.58 5.82 10.92
C HIS A 180 -19.06 5.87 10.75
N ILE A 181 -18.65 6.14 9.53
CA ILE A 181 -17.26 6.46 9.18
C ILE A 181 -17.18 7.91 8.71
N ARG A 182 -16.23 8.67 9.25
CA ARG A 182 -16.01 10.09 8.92
C ARG A 182 -15.08 10.25 7.75
N TYR A 183 -15.47 11.12 6.81
CA TYR A 183 -14.72 11.41 5.59
C TYR A 183 -14.57 12.91 5.39
N ASP A 184 -13.42 13.30 4.85
CA ASP A 184 -13.27 14.60 4.20
C ASP A 184 -13.86 14.55 2.77
N ASN A 185 -13.72 15.65 2.00
CA ASN A 185 -14.17 15.76 0.61
C ASN A 185 -13.37 14.89 -0.35
N LEU A 186 -13.49 13.56 -0.23
CA LEU A 186 -12.78 12.60 -1.06
C LEU A 186 -13.48 12.43 -2.41
N LYS A 187 -12.83 12.86 -3.50
CA LYS A 187 -13.30 12.70 -4.88
C LYS A 187 -13.58 11.25 -5.28
N ALA A 188 -12.98 10.29 -4.57
CA ALA A 188 -13.20 8.87 -4.81
C ALA A 188 -14.59 8.37 -4.38
N ALA A 189 -15.19 8.99 -3.35
CA ALA A 189 -16.52 8.63 -2.86
C ALA A 189 -17.61 9.53 -3.44
N VAL A 190 -17.29 10.77 -3.77
CA VAL A 190 -18.26 11.85 -4.05
C VAL A 190 -18.14 12.29 -5.51
N SER A 191 -19.25 12.26 -6.25
CA SER A 191 -19.32 12.75 -7.63
C SER A 191 -19.46 14.28 -7.68
N ARG A 192 -20.13 14.89 -6.69
CA ARG A 192 -20.34 16.34 -6.59
C ARG A 192 -20.49 16.78 -5.13
N VAL A 193 -19.81 17.88 -4.78
CA VAL A 193 -19.94 18.56 -3.48
C VAL A 193 -21.03 19.62 -3.61
N LEU A 194 -22.03 19.59 -2.73
CA LEU A 194 -23.06 20.60 -2.61
C LEU A 194 -22.76 21.51 -1.41
N MET A 195 -23.65 22.44 -1.08
CA MET A 195 -23.48 23.29 0.11
C MET A 195 -23.54 22.48 1.42
N GLY A 196 -22.70 22.83 2.38
CA GLY A 196 -22.67 22.21 3.70
C GLY A 196 -22.14 20.77 3.67
N ARG A 197 -22.86 19.83 4.32
CA ARG A 197 -22.51 18.39 4.39
C ARG A 197 -23.11 17.58 3.25
N THR A 198 -23.98 18.14 2.44
CA THR A 198 -24.67 17.40 1.37
C THR A 198 -23.71 17.08 0.22
N ARG A 199 -23.77 15.84 -0.26
CA ARG A 199 -22.93 15.31 -1.35
C ARG A 199 -23.78 14.50 -2.31
N VAL A 200 -23.40 14.48 -3.59
CA VAL A 200 -23.89 13.48 -4.54
C VAL A 200 -22.87 12.36 -4.57
N GLU A 201 -23.25 11.23 -4.02
CA GLU A 201 -22.43 10.01 -3.98
C GLU A 201 -22.47 9.29 -5.34
N SER A 202 -21.42 8.53 -5.65
CA SER A 202 -21.47 7.62 -6.79
C SER A 202 -22.27 6.37 -6.43
N ASP A 203 -23.04 5.81 -7.38
CA ASP A 203 -23.84 4.60 -7.17
C ASP A 203 -23.00 3.45 -6.61
N ARG A 204 -21.78 3.33 -7.08
CA ARG A 204 -20.86 2.30 -6.62
C ARG A 204 -20.44 2.47 -5.16
N TRP A 205 -20.27 3.70 -4.70
CA TRP A 205 -20.01 4.00 -3.30
C TRP A 205 -21.23 3.68 -2.42
N VAL A 206 -22.41 4.05 -2.88
CA VAL A 206 -23.67 3.70 -2.19
C VAL A 206 -23.82 2.19 -2.06
N THR A 207 -23.59 1.46 -3.16
CA THR A 207 -23.63 -0.01 -3.16
C THR A 207 -22.60 -0.62 -2.19
N PHE A 208 -21.37 -0.08 -2.16
CA PHE A 208 -20.31 -0.54 -1.26
C PHE A 208 -20.69 -0.36 0.21
N ARG A 209 -21.12 0.84 0.61
CA ARG A 209 -21.50 1.10 2.00
C ARG A 209 -22.74 0.33 2.44
N SER A 210 -23.69 0.12 1.52
CA SER A 210 -24.86 -0.73 1.78
C SER A 210 -24.48 -2.20 1.99
N HIS A 211 -23.52 -2.72 1.22
CA HIS A 211 -23.01 -4.08 1.35
C HIS A 211 -22.37 -4.32 2.73
N TYR A 212 -21.57 -3.35 3.22
CA TYR A 212 -20.92 -3.43 4.52
C TYR A 212 -21.79 -2.91 5.67
N GLY A 213 -22.87 -2.21 5.38
CA GLY A 213 -23.89 -1.76 6.34
C GLY A 213 -23.42 -0.65 7.27
N PHE A 214 -22.60 0.31 6.83
CA PHE A 214 -22.19 1.47 7.62
C PHE A 214 -22.73 2.77 7.04
N ASP A 215 -22.91 3.79 7.90
CA ASP A 215 -23.27 5.12 7.50
C ASP A 215 -22.04 6.01 7.29
N VAL A 216 -22.23 7.10 6.56
CA VAL A 216 -21.17 8.07 6.25
C VAL A 216 -21.43 9.41 6.94
N PHE A 217 -20.37 10.01 7.43
CA PHE A 217 -20.38 11.36 7.96
C PHE A 217 -19.37 12.21 7.19
N TYR A 218 -19.85 13.15 6.39
CA TYR A 218 -18.99 14.07 5.66
C TYR A 218 -18.68 15.31 6.47
N CYS A 219 -17.39 15.58 6.69
CA CYS A 219 -16.95 16.81 7.34
C CYS A 219 -17.28 18.04 6.50
N ARG A 220 -17.49 19.19 7.13
CA ARG A 220 -17.72 20.45 6.44
C ARG A 220 -16.45 20.87 5.69
N PRO A 221 -16.58 21.44 4.48
CA PRO A 221 -15.43 21.98 3.76
C PRO A 221 -14.91 23.25 4.44
N GLY A 222 -13.59 23.44 4.48
CA GLY A 222 -12.93 24.64 4.98
C GLY A 222 -12.57 24.58 6.46
N VAL A 223 -12.29 25.76 7.03
CA VAL A 223 -11.79 25.91 8.41
C VAL A 223 -12.78 25.39 9.46
N ASP A 224 -14.08 25.53 9.21
CA ASP A 224 -15.14 25.07 10.12
C ASP A 224 -15.23 23.54 10.26
N GLY A 225 -14.71 22.78 9.27
CA GLY A 225 -14.67 21.31 9.29
C GLY A 225 -13.33 20.73 9.73
N ALA A 226 -12.29 21.56 9.85
CA ALA A 226 -10.94 21.10 10.19
C ALA A 226 -10.86 20.41 11.57
N HIS A 227 -11.76 20.77 12.49
CA HIS A 227 -11.84 20.20 13.85
C HIS A 227 -12.61 18.87 13.91
N GLU A 228 -13.39 18.53 12.86
CA GLU A 228 -14.22 17.33 12.82
C GLU A 228 -13.43 16.04 12.55
N LYS A 229 -12.16 16.16 12.09
CA LYS A 229 -11.33 15.03 11.61
C LYS A 229 -9.91 15.01 12.22
N GLY A 230 -9.74 15.56 13.41
CA GLY A 230 -8.42 15.72 14.04
C GLY A 230 -7.68 14.40 14.33
N GLY A 231 -8.40 13.30 14.51
CA GLY A 231 -7.82 12.01 14.89
C GLY A 231 -7.03 11.35 13.78
N VAL A 232 -7.61 11.17 12.59
CA VAL A 232 -6.93 10.48 11.47
C VAL A 232 -5.86 11.33 10.80
N GLU A 233 -6.04 12.65 10.71
CA GLU A 233 -4.98 13.55 10.20
C GLU A 233 -3.76 13.55 11.11
N GLY A 234 -3.98 13.59 12.43
CA GLY A 234 -2.93 13.44 13.43
C GLY A 234 -2.22 12.09 13.31
N GLU A 235 -2.99 11.01 13.10
CA GLU A 235 -2.48 9.65 12.91
C GLU A 235 -1.65 9.53 11.64
N GLY A 236 -2.17 9.93 10.48
CA GLY A 236 -1.43 9.90 9.22
C GLY A 236 -0.14 10.73 9.27
N GLY A 237 -0.18 11.89 9.95
CA GLY A 237 1.00 12.72 10.21
C GLY A 237 2.02 12.04 11.12
N ARG A 238 1.55 11.41 12.21
CA ARG A 238 2.39 10.63 13.14
C ARG A 238 3.03 9.43 12.42
N PHE A 239 2.22 8.62 11.73
CA PHE A 239 2.67 7.44 11.00
C PHE A 239 3.78 7.80 10.01
N ARG A 240 3.58 8.84 9.20
CA ARG A 240 4.61 9.32 8.26
C ARG A 240 5.89 9.72 8.96
N ARG A 241 5.84 10.50 10.03
CA ARG A 241 7.05 10.91 10.78
C ARG A 241 7.76 9.75 11.45
N THR A 242 7.04 8.76 11.93
CA THR A 242 7.60 7.64 12.70
C THR A 242 8.13 6.53 11.80
N HIS A 243 7.42 6.21 10.72
CA HIS A 243 7.67 4.99 9.92
C HIS A 243 8.15 5.26 8.50
N THR A 244 8.03 6.52 8.01
CA THR A 244 8.49 6.85 6.65
C THR A 244 9.61 7.89 6.62
N VAL A 245 10.28 8.08 7.76
CA VAL A 245 11.51 8.88 7.89
C VAL A 245 12.61 7.97 8.45
N PRO A 246 13.71 7.72 7.72
CA PRO A 246 13.98 8.18 6.35
C PRO A 246 12.99 7.61 5.32
N MET A 247 12.95 8.23 4.11
CA MET A 247 12.04 7.81 3.03
C MET A 247 12.23 6.32 2.73
N PRO A 248 11.15 5.49 2.74
CA PRO A 248 11.25 4.07 2.47
C PRO A 248 11.79 3.78 1.08
N LYS A 249 12.65 2.77 0.97
CA LYS A 249 13.20 2.26 -0.29
C LYS A 249 12.71 0.82 -0.43
N VAL A 250 11.95 0.55 -1.48
CA VAL A 250 11.33 -0.75 -1.74
C VAL A 250 11.31 -1.03 -3.24
N ASP A 251 11.27 -2.28 -3.63
CA ASP A 251 11.16 -2.66 -5.03
C ASP A 251 9.70 -2.73 -5.50
N THR A 252 8.76 -3.03 -4.60
CA THR A 252 7.34 -3.15 -4.93
C THR A 252 6.43 -2.48 -3.88
N LEU A 253 5.21 -2.10 -4.30
CA LEU A 253 4.17 -1.65 -3.36
C LEU A 253 3.69 -2.76 -2.41
N ALA A 254 3.80 -4.02 -2.82
CA ALA A 254 3.48 -5.16 -1.96
C ALA A 254 4.44 -5.23 -0.77
N GLU A 255 5.74 -5.05 -1.01
CA GLU A 255 6.77 -4.97 0.04
C GLU A 255 6.51 -3.80 1.00
N LEU A 256 6.20 -2.61 0.46
CA LEU A 256 5.83 -1.44 1.27
C LEU A 256 4.62 -1.72 2.15
N ASN A 257 3.58 -2.34 1.60
CA ASN A 257 2.36 -2.67 2.34
C ASN A 257 2.59 -3.73 3.41
N ALA A 258 3.46 -4.71 3.13
CA ALA A 258 3.91 -5.67 4.15
C ALA A 258 4.69 -4.97 5.28
N TYR A 259 5.52 -3.99 4.95
CA TYR A 259 6.20 -3.16 5.94
C TYR A 259 5.18 -2.35 6.78
N PHE A 260 4.20 -1.69 6.17
CA PHE A 260 3.17 -0.93 6.90
C PHE A 260 2.34 -1.82 7.82
N ALA A 261 1.96 -3.01 7.39
CA ALA A 261 1.26 -3.97 8.25
C ALA A 261 2.09 -4.37 9.49
N ARG A 262 3.42 -4.43 9.38
CA ARG A 262 4.30 -4.62 10.56
C ARG A 262 4.33 -3.39 11.45
N CYS A 263 4.36 -2.20 10.87
CA CYS A 263 4.30 -0.94 11.61
C CYS A 263 3.00 -0.80 12.39
N ASP A 264 1.86 -1.13 11.79
CA ASP A 264 0.55 -1.08 12.43
C ASP A 264 0.51 -2.00 13.67
N ARG A 265 1.02 -3.24 13.54
CA ARG A 265 1.14 -4.16 14.69
C ARG A 265 2.08 -3.64 15.79
N LYS A 266 3.19 -2.98 15.41
CA LYS A 266 4.09 -2.36 16.38
C LYS A 266 3.40 -1.21 17.12
N ASP A 267 2.62 -0.41 16.41
CA ASP A 267 1.90 0.73 16.96
C ASP A 267 0.76 0.33 17.90
N ASP A 268 0.31 -0.91 17.89
CA ASP A 268 -0.68 -1.44 18.85
C ASP A 268 -0.18 -1.37 20.30
N HIS A 269 1.12 -1.38 20.53
CA HIS A 269 1.72 -1.27 21.86
C HIS A 269 1.84 0.18 22.36
N ARG A 270 1.52 1.18 21.54
CA ARG A 270 1.56 2.58 21.96
C ARG A 270 0.36 2.97 22.82
N ARG A 271 0.52 4.06 23.56
CA ARG A 271 -0.56 4.72 24.31
C ARG A 271 -0.96 6.01 23.59
N VAL A 272 -2.25 6.32 23.57
CA VAL A 272 -2.78 7.53 22.92
C VAL A 272 -3.02 8.61 24.00
N GLY A 273 -2.32 9.73 23.87
CA GLY A 273 -2.43 10.84 24.83
C GLY A 273 -2.05 10.42 26.27
N HIS A 274 -2.94 10.67 27.21
CA HIS A 274 -2.74 10.36 28.64
C HIS A 274 -3.35 9.02 29.07
N ARG A 275 -3.74 8.16 28.12
CA ARG A 275 -4.35 6.87 28.45
C ARG A 275 -3.35 5.94 29.14
N THR A 276 -3.83 5.19 30.10
CA THR A 276 -3.04 4.16 30.81
C THR A 276 -2.97 2.85 30.02
N THR A 277 -3.98 2.58 29.17
CA THR A 277 -4.11 1.43 28.30
C THR A 277 -3.36 1.63 26.98
N THR A 278 -2.94 0.55 26.35
CA THR A 278 -2.38 0.57 24.99
C THR A 278 -3.51 0.55 23.94
N VAL A 279 -3.16 0.84 22.69
CA VAL A 279 -4.10 0.71 21.55
C VAL A 279 -4.59 -0.74 21.45
N ALA A 280 -3.74 -1.74 21.69
CA ALA A 280 -4.12 -3.15 21.67
C ALA A 280 -5.15 -3.50 22.76
N ASP A 281 -4.96 -2.99 23.98
CA ASP A 281 -5.89 -3.23 25.11
C ASP A 281 -7.27 -2.66 24.78
N ASP A 282 -7.30 -1.39 24.35
CA ASP A 282 -8.55 -0.71 23.97
C ASP A 282 -9.22 -1.37 22.76
N PHE A 283 -8.41 -1.82 21.77
CA PHE A 283 -8.94 -2.49 20.58
C PHE A 283 -9.51 -3.87 20.89
N THR A 284 -8.93 -4.62 21.81
CA THR A 284 -9.47 -5.92 22.21
C THR A 284 -10.90 -5.78 22.75
N ALA A 285 -11.16 -4.75 23.55
CA ALA A 285 -12.50 -4.45 24.02
C ALA A 285 -13.44 -3.95 22.91
N GLU A 286 -12.89 -3.18 21.95
CA GLU A 286 -13.65 -2.59 20.85
C GLU A 286 -13.99 -3.61 19.76
N GLN A 287 -13.09 -4.54 19.44
CA GLN A 287 -13.24 -5.52 18.36
C GLN A 287 -14.51 -6.36 18.48
N ALA A 288 -14.87 -6.78 19.71
CA ALA A 288 -16.06 -7.57 19.96
C ALA A 288 -17.39 -6.82 19.67
N LEU A 289 -17.32 -5.50 19.56
CA LEU A 289 -18.47 -4.63 19.30
C LEU A 289 -18.58 -4.20 17.83
N LEU A 290 -17.59 -4.52 17.01
CA LEU A 290 -17.65 -4.27 15.57
C LEU A 290 -18.70 -5.19 14.92
N ARG A 291 -19.35 -4.70 13.87
CA ARG A 291 -20.25 -5.52 13.05
C ARG A 291 -19.45 -6.58 12.32
N ALA A 292 -19.95 -7.80 12.27
CA ALA A 292 -19.34 -8.91 11.54
C ALA A 292 -19.20 -8.59 10.04
N LEU A 293 -18.13 -9.11 9.43
CA LEU A 293 -17.91 -8.98 7.99
C LEU A 293 -18.96 -9.80 7.21
N PRO A 294 -19.39 -9.31 6.02
CA PRO A 294 -20.17 -10.12 5.10
C PRO A 294 -19.40 -11.39 4.69
N VAL A 295 -20.12 -12.48 4.42
CA VAL A 295 -19.53 -13.74 3.96
C VAL A 295 -18.76 -13.56 2.64
N GLU A 296 -19.34 -12.78 1.72
CA GLU A 296 -18.69 -12.44 0.46
C GLU A 296 -18.09 -11.04 0.51
N ALA A 297 -16.82 -10.92 0.13
CA ALA A 297 -16.17 -9.63 0.02
C ALA A 297 -16.72 -8.85 -1.19
N PHE A 298 -16.91 -7.55 -1.05
CA PHE A 298 -17.30 -6.68 -2.17
C PHE A 298 -16.19 -6.63 -3.22
N GLU A 299 -16.56 -6.79 -4.52
CA GLU A 299 -15.61 -6.61 -5.60
C GLU A 299 -15.29 -5.13 -5.83
N THR A 300 -14.07 -4.75 -5.45
CA THR A 300 -13.60 -3.36 -5.51
C THR A 300 -13.12 -2.93 -6.90
N GLY A 301 -12.99 -3.86 -7.86
CA GLY A 301 -12.57 -3.59 -9.23
C GLY A 301 -13.69 -2.97 -10.09
N LEU A 302 -13.37 -1.99 -10.94
CA LEU A 302 -14.29 -1.40 -11.91
C LEU A 302 -14.44 -2.34 -13.11
N SER A 303 -15.66 -2.78 -13.40
CA SER A 303 -15.95 -3.61 -14.57
C SER A 303 -16.07 -2.75 -15.83
N LEU A 304 -15.31 -3.12 -16.86
CA LEU A 304 -15.29 -2.50 -18.20
C LEU A 304 -15.46 -3.57 -19.26
N ARG A 305 -15.88 -3.18 -20.48
CA ARG A 305 -16.02 -4.11 -21.61
C ARG A 305 -15.37 -3.57 -22.89
N PRO A 306 -14.03 -3.40 -22.89
CA PRO A 306 -13.33 -2.95 -24.09
C PRO A 306 -13.34 -4.03 -25.18
N ARG A 307 -13.26 -3.59 -26.44
CA ARG A 307 -12.98 -4.45 -27.60
C ARG A 307 -11.47 -4.64 -27.73
N VAL A 308 -11.04 -5.87 -28.02
CA VAL A 308 -9.65 -6.20 -28.31
C VAL A 308 -9.27 -5.66 -29.68
N ASP A 309 -8.19 -4.87 -29.74
CA ASP A 309 -7.68 -4.29 -30.99
C ASP A 309 -6.95 -5.34 -31.85
N ARG A 310 -6.58 -4.94 -33.08
CA ARG A 310 -5.82 -5.80 -34.02
C ARG A 310 -4.40 -6.13 -33.56
N HIS A 311 -3.91 -5.47 -32.51
CA HIS A 311 -2.63 -5.75 -31.86
C HIS A 311 -2.77 -6.64 -30.63
N ALA A 312 -3.94 -7.30 -30.46
CA ALA A 312 -4.28 -8.13 -29.32
C ALA A 312 -4.18 -7.39 -27.98
N ARG A 313 -4.72 -6.16 -27.90
CA ARG A 313 -4.67 -5.33 -26.68
C ARG A 313 -6.08 -4.84 -26.31
N VAL A 314 -6.29 -4.68 -25.02
CA VAL A 314 -7.40 -3.93 -24.45
C VAL A 314 -6.91 -2.60 -23.91
N THR A 315 -7.70 -1.53 -24.10
CA THR A 315 -7.38 -0.19 -23.56
C THR A 315 -8.19 0.07 -22.31
N VAL A 316 -7.51 0.36 -21.21
CA VAL A 316 -8.08 0.63 -19.88
C VAL A 316 -7.47 1.90 -19.32
N ARG A 317 -8.27 2.94 -19.06
CA ARG A 317 -7.77 4.22 -18.52
C ARG A 317 -6.54 4.77 -19.27
N GLN A 318 -6.57 4.72 -20.62
CA GLN A 318 -5.48 5.16 -21.53
C GLN A 318 -4.21 4.29 -21.47
N CYS A 319 -4.20 3.18 -20.76
CA CYS A 319 -3.14 2.19 -20.77
C CYS A 319 -3.58 0.97 -21.60
N GLN A 320 -2.64 0.32 -22.27
CA GLN A 320 -2.91 -0.82 -23.13
C GLN A 320 -2.30 -2.09 -22.54
N TYR A 321 -3.08 -3.17 -22.54
CA TYR A 321 -2.69 -4.45 -21.96
C TYR A 321 -2.95 -5.57 -22.97
N SER A 322 -1.96 -6.42 -23.20
CA SER A 322 -2.12 -7.53 -24.15
C SER A 322 -3.04 -8.62 -23.62
N VAL A 323 -3.71 -9.28 -24.55
CA VAL A 323 -4.48 -10.50 -24.31
C VAL A 323 -4.10 -11.53 -25.38
N PRO A 324 -4.36 -12.83 -25.19
CA PRO A 324 -4.05 -13.82 -26.22
C PRO A 324 -4.68 -13.46 -27.57
N VAL A 325 -3.89 -13.61 -28.65
CA VAL A 325 -4.26 -13.19 -30.02
C VAL A 325 -5.58 -13.73 -30.52
N ARG A 326 -6.02 -14.91 -30.04
CA ARG A 326 -7.31 -15.52 -30.39
C ARG A 326 -8.52 -14.68 -30.01
N TYR A 327 -8.36 -13.66 -29.16
CA TYR A 327 -9.44 -12.77 -28.74
C TYR A 327 -9.54 -11.48 -29.55
N VAL A 328 -8.69 -11.28 -30.57
CA VAL A 328 -8.74 -10.10 -31.45
C VAL A 328 -10.16 -9.91 -32.02
N GLY A 329 -10.66 -8.67 -31.91
CA GLY A 329 -11.98 -8.29 -32.37
C GLY A 329 -13.13 -8.61 -31.40
N ARG A 330 -12.90 -9.39 -30.36
CA ARG A 330 -13.91 -9.72 -29.33
C ARG A 330 -14.03 -8.63 -28.28
N GLN A 331 -15.18 -8.54 -27.62
CA GLN A 331 -15.36 -7.78 -26.39
C GLN A 331 -15.07 -8.69 -25.20
N LEU A 332 -14.18 -8.24 -24.32
CA LEU A 332 -13.83 -8.95 -23.09
C LEU A 332 -14.25 -8.14 -21.86
N ARG A 333 -14.61 -8.83 -20.79
CA ARG A 333 -14.83 -8.18 -19.49
C ARG A 333 -13.50 -7.92 -18.83
N VAL A 334 -13.21 -6.66 -18.51
CA VAL A 334 -12.02 -6.25 -17.76
C VAL A 334 -12.43 -5.78 -16.38
N LEU A 335 -11.76 -6.30 -15.37
CA LEU A 335 -11.90 -5.88 -13.99
C LEU A 335 -10.66 -5.08 -13.60
N LEU A 336 -10.83 -3.75 -13.48
CA LEU A 336 -9.77 -2.84 -13.08
C LEU A 336 -9.76 -2.71 -11.56
N ARG A 337 -8.85 -3.39 -10.90
CA ARG A 337 -8.60 -3.29 -9.46
C ARG A 337 -7.60 -2.18 -9.12
N ALA A 338 -7.33 -1.95 -7.85
CA ALA A 338 -6.37 -0.96 -7.37
C ALA A 338 -4.95 -1.17 -7.95
N THR A 339 -4.50 -2.41 -8.01
CA THR A 339 -3.13 -2.80 -8.42
C THR A 339 -3.09 -3.72 -9.63
N GLN A 340 -4.21 -4.27 -10.08
CA GLN A 340 -4.28 -5.31 -11.11
C GLN A 340 -5.32 -4.97 -12.17
N VAL A 341 -5.09 -5.49 -13.37
CA VAL A 341 -6.03 -5.52 -14.49
C VAL A 341 -6.27 -6.97 -14.86
N LEU A 342 -7.46 -7.48 -14.53
CA LEU A 342 -7.86 -8.85 -14.82
C LEU A 342 -8.79 -8.86 -16.04
N VAL A 343 -8.54 -9.74 -17.00
CA VAL A 343 -9.31 -9.82 -18.24
C VAL A 343 -10.00 -11.18 -18.33
N TYR A 344 -11.30 -11.17 -18.64
CA TYR A 344 -12.15 -12.36 -18.67
C TYR A 344 -12.89 -12.53 -19.99
N ASP A 345 -12.97 -13.76 -20.46
CA ASP A 345 -13.92 -14.22 -21.48
C ASP A 345 -15.00 -15.09 -20.79
N GLY A 346 -16.19 -14.52 -20.59
CA GLY A 346 -17.19 -15.13 -19.70
C GLY A 346 -16.67 -15.29 -18.26
N PRO A 347 -16.69 -16.52 -17.71
CA PRO A 347 -16.16 -16.81 -16.37
C PRO A 347 -14.64 -17.02 -16.36
N ARG A 348 -14.01 -17.30 -17.52
CA ARG A 348 -12.60 -17.67 -17.62
C ARG A 348 -11.70 -16.45 -17.61
N GLN A 349 -10.74 -16.38 -16.67
CA GLN A 349 -9.66 -15.40 -16.71
C GLN A 349 -8.70 -15.74 -17.84
N VAL A 350 -8.43 -14.77 -18.73
CA VAL A 350 -7.61 -14.95 -19.93
C VAL A 350 -6.32 -14.15 -19.92
N ALA A 351 -6.26 -13.12 -19.08
CA ALA A 351 -5.04 -12.34 -18.84
C ALA A 351 -5.08 -11.67 -17.47
N GLU A 352 -3.89 -11.43 -16.92
CA GLU A 352 -3.66 -10.66 -15.71
C GLU A 352 -2.43 -9.79 -15.93
N HIS A 353 -2.54 -8.51 -15.50
CA HIS A 353 -1.44 -7.55 -15.58
C HIS A 353 -1.38 -6.73 -14.31
N GLU A 354 -0.19 -6.29 -13.95
CA GLU A 354 -0.04 -5.20 -13.00
C GLU A 354 -0.60 -3.91 -13.60
N ARG A 355 -1.36 -3.16 -12.80
CA ARG A 355 -1.96 -1.91 -13.24
C ARG A 355 -0.90 -0.84 -13.43
N SER A 356 -0.73 -0.37 -14.65
CA SER A 356 0.11 0.79 -14.94
C SER A 356 -0.60 2.10 -14.55
N THR A 357 0.16 3.04 -13.99
CA THR A 357 -0.29 4.41 -13.70
C THR A 357 0.23 5.42 -14.70
N VAL A 358 1.11 4.99 -15.60
CA VAL A 358 1.71 5.83 -16.64
C VAL A 358 0.77 5.88 -17.85
N ARG A 359 0.21 7.04 -18.14
CA ARG A 359 -0.68 7.25 -19.30
C ARG A 359 0.02 6.89 -20.60
N GLY A 360 -0.67 6.20 -21.49
CA GLY A 360 -0.16 5.75 -22.77
C GLY A 360 0.78 4.54 -22.67
N SER A 361 0.97 3.97 -21.49
CA SER A 361 1.79 2.77 -21.33
C SER A 361 1.19 1.58 -22.09
N VAL A 362 2.09 0.71 -22.55
CA VAL A 362 1.75 -0.52 -23.27
C VAL A 362 2.43 -1.68 -22.54
N THR A 363 1.64 -2.54 -21.92
CA THR A 363 2.11 -3.74 -21.20
C THR A 363 1.81 -4.98 -22.03
N LEU A 364 2.85 -5.68 -22.47
CA LEU A 364 2.74 -6.83 -23.37
C LEU A 364 3.32 -8.08 -22.70
N VAL A 365 2.62 -9.17 -22.79
CA VAL A 365 3.07 -10.51 -22.38
C VAL A 365 3.39 -11.31 -23.61
N LEU A 366 4.61 -11.83 -23.72
CA LEU A 366 5.08 -12.55 -24.92
C LEU A 366 4.23 -13.78 -25.23
N ASP A 367 3.79 -14.50 -24.20
CA ASP A 367 2.94 -15.68 -24.33
C ASP A 367 1.65 -15.40 -25.11
N HIS A 368 1.10 -14.20 -24.99
CA HIS A 368 -0.13 -13.82 -25.69
C HIS A 368 -0.01 -13.82 -27.22
N TYR A 369 1.23 -13.79 -27.75
CA TYR A 369 1.52 -13.70 -29.18
C TYR A 369 2.12 -14.97 -29.77
N LEU A 370 2.38 -16.02 -28.97
CA LEU A 370 3.10 -17.20 -29.43
C LEU A 370 2.38 -17.92 -30.59
N GLU A 371 1.04 -17.98 -30.57
CA GLU A 371 0.28 -18.62 -31.67
C GLU A 371 0.50 -17.91 -33.01
N VAL A 372 0.51 -16.58 -33.05
CA VAL A 372 0.76 -15.84 -34.29
C VAL A 372 2.24 -15.87 -34.68
N LEU A 373 3.14 -15.92 -33.69
CA LEU A 373 4.58 -16.02 -33.94
C LEU A 373 5.00 -17.39 -34.51
N ALA A 374 4.27 -18.45 -34.20
CA ALA A 374 4.46 -19.75 -34.85
C ALA A 374 4.27 -19.68 -36.37
N TYR A 375 3.31 -18.89 -36.85
CA TYR A 375 3.09 -18.66 -38.28
C TYR A 375 3.99 -17.55 -38.88
N LYS A 376 4.36 -16.56 -38.05
CA LYS A 376 5.17 -15.38 -38.46
C LYS A 376 6.43 -15.25 -37.61
N PRO A 377 7.33 -16.25 -37.61
CA PRO A 377 8.49 -16.27 -36.74
C PRO A 377 9.44 -15.07 -36.95
N GLY A 378 9.54 -14.54 -38.18
CA GLY A 378 10.33 -13.37 -38.50
C GLY A 378 9.93 -12.09 -37.76
N ALA A 379 8.74 -12.06 -37.11
CA ALA A 379 8.32 -10.92 -36.30
C ALA A 379 8.88 -10.95 -34.86
N LEU A 380 9.37 -12.09 -34.38
CA LEU A 380 9.85 -12.25 -33.01
C LEU A 380 11.08 -11.36 -32.68
N PRO A 381 12.13 -11.25 -33.52
CA PRO A 381 13.32 -10.44 -33.20
C PRO A 381 13.00 -8.97 -32.90
N GLY A 382 12.01 -8.39 -33.57
CA GLY A 382 11.58 -6.99 -33.41
C GLY A 382 10.41 -6.80 -32.46
N ALA A 383 9.92 -7.86 -31.78
CA ALA A 383 8.74 -7.78 -30.97
C ALA A 383 8.97 -7.01 -29.65
N THR A 384 8.19 -5.97 -29.42
CA THR A 384 8.21 -5.23 -28.14
C THR A 384 7.90 -6.15 -26.96
N ALA A 385 7.04 -7.16 -27.15
CA ALA A 385 6.73 -8.15 -26.12
C ALA A 385 7.97 -8.96 -25.69
N LEU A 386 8.88 -9.27 -26.63
CA LEU A 386 10.16 -9.93 -26.33
C LEU A 386 11.08 -9.02 -25.50
N VAL A 387 11.16 -7.73 -25.86
CA VAL A 387 11.95 -6.75 -25.09
C VAL A 387 11.43 -6.64 -23.64
N GLN A 388 10.12 -6.61 -23.46
CA GLN A 388 9.53 -6.57 -22.13
C GLN A 388 9.73 -7.89 -21.37
N ALA A 389 9.63 -9.04 -22.03
CA ALA A 389 9.89 -10.35 -21.41
C ALA A 389 11.35 -10.50 -20.93
N ARG A 390 12.32 -9.98 -21.70
CA ARG A 390 13.74 -9.92 -21.29
C ARG A 390 13.94 -9.01 -20.08
N LYS A 391 13.34 -7.82 -20.09
CA LYS A 391 13.42 -6.88 -18.97
C LYS A 391 12.82 -7.44 -17.69
N ALA A 392 11.75 -8.21 -17.82
CA ALA A 392 11.08 -8.88 -16.69
C ALA A 392 11.78 -10.18 -16.24
N GLY A 393 12.87 -10.61 -16.90
CA GLY A 393 13.58 -11.84 -16.57
C GLY A 393 12.83 -13.13 -16.95
N VAL A 394 11.68 -13.02 -17.62
CA VAL A 394 10.90 -14.18 -18.09
C VAL A 394 11.55 -14.83 -19.31
N PHE A 395 12.15 -14.04 -20.17
CA PHE A 395 12.97 -14.52 -21.29
C PHE A 395 14.45 -14.35 -20.91
N THR A 396 15.11 -15.47 -20.62
CA THR A 396 16.47 -15.51 -20.06
C THR A 396 17.54 -15.74 -21.11
N THR A 397 18.81 -15.67 -20.71
CA THR A 397 19.97 -16.01 -21.55
C THR A 397 19.94 -17.45 -22.05
N THR A 398 19.33 -18.40 -21.31
CA THR A 398 19.14 -19.79 -21.74
C THR A 398 18.26 -19.86 -22.99
N HIS A 399 17.17 -19.08 -23.03
CA HIS A 399 16.33 -18.96 -24.23
C HIS A 399 17.10 -18.37 -25.41
N ASP A 400 17.92 -17.33 -25.20
CA ASP A 400 18.74 -16.73 -26.27
C ASP A 400 19.78 -17.71 -26.81
N ARG A 401 20.44 -18.49 -25.93
CA ARG A 401 21.40 -19.54 -26.34
C ARG A 401 20.71 -20.62 -27.18
N TYR A 402 19.56 -21.12 -26.72
CA TYR A 402 18.79 -22.11 -27.47
C TYR A 402 18.35 -21.55 -28.83
N TRP A 403 17.82 -20.32 -28.86
CA TRP A 403 17.40 -19.67 -30.11
C TRP A 403 18.57 -19.54 -31.12
N THR A 404 19.73 -19.11 -30.63
CA THR A 404 20.94 -18.99 -31.44
C THR A 404 21.36 -20.35 -32.01
N ALA A 405 21.41 -21.39 -31.19
CA ALA A 405 21.78 -22.72 -31.63
C ALA A 405 20.75 -23.31 -32.62
N ALA A 406 19.45 -23.13 -32.35
CA ALA A 406 18.38 -23.61 -33.23
C ALA A 406 18.42 -22.90 -34.60
N LYS A 407 18.68 -21.60 -34.64
CA LYS A 407 18.89 -20.86 -35.91
C LYS A 407 20.11 -21.33 -36.68
N ALA A 408 21.20 -21.57 -35.99
CA ALA A 408 22.40 -22.10 -36.62
C ALA A 408 22.17 -23.50 -37.26
N ARG A 409 21.32 -24.32 -36.60
CA ARG A 409 21.05 -25.70 -37.06
C ARG A 409 19.97 -25.77 -38.14
N TYR A 410 18.88 -24.98 -38.03
CA TYR A 410 17.66 -25.12 -38.83
C TYR A 410 17.38 -23.90 -39.73
N GLY A 411 18.22 -22.87 -39.67
CA GLY A 411 17.97 -21.57 -40.30
C GLY A 411 17.04 -20.67 -39.50
N ASP A 412 16.98 -19.40 -39.86
CA ASP A 412 16.31 -18.35 -39.09
C ASP A 412 14.82 -18.63 -38.86
N LYS A 413 14.10 -19.05 -39.89
CA LYS A 413 12.66 -19.30 -39.80
C LYS A 413 12.35 -20.50 -38.91
N THR A 414 12.88 -21.65 -39.21
CA THR A 414 12.61 -22.92 -38.51
C THR A 414 13.20 -22.90 -37.11
N GLY A 415 14.41 -22.34 -36.91
CA GLY A 415 15.02 -22.19 -35.59
C GLY A 415 14.22 -21.25 -34.69
N THR A 416 13.59 -20.21 -35.24
CA THR A 416 12.68 -19.33 -34.46
C THR A 416 11.36 -20.03 -34.16
N GLN A 417 10.81 -20.85 -35.06
CA GLN A 417 9.64 -21.67 -34.78
C GLN A 417 9.91 -22.67 -33.64
N ALA A 418 11.09 -23.32 -33.66
CA ALA A 418 11.49 -24.22 -32.57
C ALA A 418 11.54 -23.51 -31.22
N LEU A 419 12.05 -22.27 -31.17
CA LEU A 419 11.99 -21.47 -29.95
C LEU A 419 10.56 -21.19 -29.52
N VAL A 420 9.68 -20.77 -30.45
CA VAL A 420 8.27 -20.50 -30.10
C VAL A 420 7.57 -21.74 -29.51
N GLU A 421 7.84 -22.93 -30.07
CA GLU A 421 7.30 -24.19 -29.54
C GLU A 421 7.87 -24.50 -28.14
N ALA A 422 9.18 -24.25 -27.93
CA ALA A 422 9.79 -24.39 -26.59
C ALA A 422 9.18 -23.40 -25.57
N LEU A 423 8.88 -22.16 -26.00
CA LEU A 423 8.22 -21.17 -25.14
C LEU A 423 6.80 -21.58 -24.75
N LEU A 424 6.07 -22.29 -25.60
CA LEU A 424 4.73 -22.82 -25.27
C LEU A 424 4.76 -23.84 -24.13
N LEU A 425 5.89 -24.49 -23.87
CA LEU A 425 6.02 -25.42 -22.73
C LEU A 425 5.84 -24.73 -21.37
N HIS A 426 6.12 -23.42 -21.27
CA HIS A 426 5.85 -22.64 -20.06
C HIS A 426 4.38 -22.57 -19.65
N ARG A 427 3.46 -22.90 -20.56
CA ARG A 427 2.02 -23.02 -20.23
C ARG A 427 1.69 -24.28 -19.44
N THR A 428 2.56 -25.28 -19.49
CA THR A 428 2.33 -26.59 -18.89
C THR A 428 3.30 -26.89 -17.76
N TYR A 429 4.54 -26.40 -17.87
CA TYR A 429 5.61 -26.72 -16.94
C TYR A 429 6.12 -25.46 -16.20
N PRO A 430 6.59 -25.59 -14.96
CA PRO A 430 7.23 -24.49 -14.21
C PRO A 430 8.42 -23.91 -14.98
N HIS A 431 8.63 -22.59 -14.81
CA HIS A 431 9.70 -21.87 -15.52
C HIS A 431 11.10 -22.49 -15.32
N ALA A 432 11.46 -22.83 -14.08
CA ALA A 432 12.73 -23.45 -13.77
C ALA A 432 12.91 -24.81 -14.48
N GLN A 433 11.86 -25.60 -14.57
CA GLN A 433 11.86 -26.90 -15.23
C GLN A 433 12.09 -26.76 -16.76
N VAL A 434 11.43 -25.77 -17.39
CA VAL A 434 11.63 -25.50 -18.82
C VAL A 434 13.06 -25.03 -19.09
N LEU A 435 13.62 -24.18 -18.23
CA LEU A 435 15.01 -23.74 -18.35
C LEU A 435 16.00 -24.92 -18.23
N ALA A 436 15.80 -25.79 -17.27
CA ALA A 436 16.64 -27.00 -17.10
C ALA A 436 16.55 -27.93 -18.32
N GLY A 437 15.35 -28.13 -18.88
CA GLY A 437 15.16 -28.90 -20.12
C GLY A 437 15.83 -28.27 -21.32
N LEU A 438 15.76 -26.94 -21.47
CA LEU A 438 16.48 -26.21 -22.53
C LEU A 438 18.00 -26.35 -22.39
N GLU A 439 18.55 -26.29 -21.19
CA GLU A 439 19.98 -26.48 -20.94
C GLU A 439 20.43 -27.92 -21.25
N ALA A 440 19.64 -28.92 -20.86
CA ALA A 440 19.91 -30.30 -21.18
C ALA A 440 19.87 -30.55 -22.70
N ALA A 441 18.87 -30.03 -23.40
CA ALA A 441 18.75 -30.11 -24.85
C ALA A 441 19.94 -29.43 -25.59
N LEU A 442 20.39 -28.28 -25.08
CA LEU A 442 21.58 -27.59 -25.58
C LEU A 442 22.85 -28.42 -25.39
N ALA A 443 23.03 -29.01 -24.22
CA ALA A 443 24.18 -29.86 -23.89
C ALA A 443 24.23 -31.14 -24.76
N ALA A 444 23.06 -31.71 -25.04
CA ALA A 444 22.92 -32.90 -25.90
C ALA A 444 22.97 -32.57 -27.41
N GLY A 445 22.92 -31.27 -27.82
CA GLY A 445 22.76 -30.87 -29.22
C GLY A 445 21.40 -31.27 -29.84
N ALA A 446 20.42 -31.64 -29.04
CA ALA A 446 19.08 -32.09 -29.42
C ALA A 446 18.09 -30.92 -29.45
N LEU A 447 18.15 -30.11 -30.48
CA LEU A 447 17.47 -28.80 -30.58
C LEU A 447 16.04 -28.89 -31.18
N ALA A 448 15.57 -30.10 -31.54
CA ALA A 448 14.18 -30.28 -32.00
C ALA A 448 13.19 -30.03 -30.86
N PRO A 449 12.04 -29.36 -31.10
CA PRO A 449 11.06 -29.06 -30.04
C PRO A 449 10.60 -30.28 -29.25
N GLU A 450 10.44 -31.41 -29.91
CA GLU A 450 10.05 -32.69 -29.29
C GLU A 450 11.11 -33.19 -28.30
N ALA A 451 12.40 -33.04 -28.67
CA ALA A 451 13.51 -33.40 -27.78
C ALA A 451 13.55 -32.48 -26.57
N VAL A 452 13.36 -31.16 -26.77
CA VAL A 452 13.23 -30.20 -25.64
C VAL A 452 12.08 -30.59 -24.71
N ALA A 453 10.91 -30.97 -25.26
CA ALA A 453 9.77 -31.40 -24.46
C ALA A 453 10.03 -32.68 -23.66
N VAL A 454 10.87 -33.59 -24.17
CA VAL A 454 11.36 -34.80 -23.43
C VAL A 454 12.26 -34.37 -22.28
N GLU A 455 13.26 -33.51 -22.54
CA GLU A 455 14.17 -33.05 -21.50
C GLU A 455 13.48 -32.22 -20.41
N VAL A 456 12.49 -31.39 -20.77
CA VAL A 456 11.65 -30.67 -19.81
C VAL A 456 10.90 -31.65 -18.89
N ARG A 457 10.33 -32.73 -19.41
CA ARG A 457 9.66 -33.77 -18.59
C ARG A 457 10.64 -34.47 -17.66
N ARG A 458 11.80 -34.87 -18.19
CA ARG A 458 12.87 -35.51 -17.41
C ARG A 458 13.37 -34.62 -16.25
N ALA A 459 13.49 -33.32 -16.49
CA ALA A 459 13.89 -32.36 -15.44
C ALA A 459 12.90 -32.34 -14.27
N GLY A 460 11.60 -32.52 -14.54
CA GLY A 460 10.58 -32.66 -13.49
C GLY A 460 10.59 -34.00 -12.75
N GLU A 461 11.02 -35.09 -13.41
CA GLU A 461 11.14 -36.40 -12.79
C GLU A 461 12.34 -36.49 -11.87
N THR A 462 13.37 -35.67 -12.11
CA THR A 462 14.59 -35.65 -11.27
C THR A 462 14.35 -35.02 -9.89
N ASP A 463 13.35 -34.11 -9.78
CA ASP A 463 12.90 -33.54 -8.51
C ASP A 463 11.93 -34.46 -7.74
N ALA A 464 11.25 -35.36 -8.41
CA ALA A 464 10.53 -36.43 -7.74
C ALA A 464 11.55 -37.45 -7.24
N VAL A 465 11.68 -37.58 -5.92
CA VAL A 465 12.52 -38.60 -5.27
C VAL A 465 12.35 -39.91 -6.03
N ARG A 466 13.36 -40.30 -6.83
CA ARG A 466 13.39 -41.68 -7.40
C ARG A 466 13.27 -42.62 -6.21
N PRO A 467 12.27 -43.51 -6.17
CA PRO A 467 12.33 -44.60 -5.26
C PRO A 467 13.66 -45.30 -5.58
N GLN A 468 14.54 -45.44 -4.59
CA GLN A 468 15.78 -46.16 -4.77
C GLN A 468 15.42 -47.60 -5.21
N LEU A 469 15.43 -47.80 -6.53
CA LEU A 469 15.30 -49.11 -7.10
C LEU A 469 16.67 -49.78 -6.93
N GLY A 470 16.80 -50.50 -5.83
CA GLY A 470 17.91 -51.36 -5.56
C GLY A 470 18.80 -50.92 -4.41
N LEU A 471 18.66 -51.58 -3.24
CA LEU A 471 19.73 -51.69 -2.27
C LEU A 471 20.83 -52.53 -2.94
N VAL A 472 21.99 -51.91 -3.21
CA VAL A 472 23.20 -52.68 -3.58
C VAL A 472 23.65 -53.39 -2.30
N GLY A 473 23.51 -54.69 -2.22
CA GLY A 473 24.07 -55.47 -1.15
C GLY A 473 25.62 -55.39 -1.13
N ASP A 474 26.25 -55.72 0.00
CA ASP A 474 27.70 -55.74 0.17
C ASP A 474 28.43 -56.66 -0.85
N ASP A 475 27.72 -57.50 -1.59
CA ASP A 475 28.20 -58.38 -2.66
C ASP A 475 28.15 -57.74 -4.07
N GLY A 476 27.81 -56.46 -4.18
CA GLY A 476 27.72 -55.75 -5.44
C GLY A 476 26.52 -56.14 -6.34
N ARG A 477 25.58 -56.95 -5.83
CA ARG A 477 24.36 -57.33 -6.56
C ARG A 477 23.21 -56.41 -6.23
N ILE A 478 22.44 -56.00 -7.25
CA ILE A 478 21.23 -55.20 -7.09
C ILE A 478 20.14 -56.13 -6.54
N ALA A 479 19.78 -55.97 -5.27
CA ALA A 479 18.63 -56.62 -4.67
C ALA A 479 17.37 -55.84 -5.01
N TYR A 480 16.52 -56.38 -5.86
CA TYR A 480 15.17 -55.86 -6.08
C TYR A 480 14.30 -56.22 -4.86
N PRO A 481 13.48 -55.30 -4.34
CA PRO A 481 12.49 -55.67 -3.34
C PRO A 481 11.63 -56.80 -3.90
N ALA A 482 11.39 -57.86 -3.07
CA ALA A 482 10.53 -58.98 -3.48
C ALA A 482 9.17 -58.43 -3.94
N ASP A 483 8.73 -58.83 -5.13
CA ASP A 483 7.41 -58.46 -5.65
C ASP A 483 6.35 -59.12 -4.76
N THR A 484 5.75 -58.34 -3.90
CA THR A 484 4.70 -58.78 -2.96
C THR A 484 3.30 -58.75 -3.58
N ARG A 485 3.18 -58.42 -4.86
CA ARG A 485 1.89 -58.45 -5.55
C ARG A 485 1.42 -59.92 -5.67
N PRO A 486 0.18 -60.21 -5.31
CA PRO A 486 -0.37 -61.52 -5.55
C PRO A 486 -0.28 -61.84 -7.05
N LEU A 487 0.18 -63.06 -7.37
CA LEU A 487 0.17 -63.52 -8.78
C LEU A 487 -1.25 -63.39 -9.32
N PRO A 488 -1.41 -62.93 -10.56
CA PRO A 488 -2.74 -62.84 -11.16
C PRO A 488 -3.38 -64.27 -11.18
N ASP A 489 -4.53 -64.38 -10.56
CA ASP A 489 -5.29 -65.63 -10.54
C ASP A 489 -5.87 -65.88 -11.97
N VAL A 490 -5.31 -66.90 -12.63
CA VAL A 490 -5.66 -67.25 -13.99
C VAL A 490 -7.17 -67.65 -14.10
N ALA A 491 -7.76 -68.12 -12.98
CA ALA A 491 -9.16 -68.50 -12.91
C ALA A 491 -10.14 -67.35 -13.19
N VAL A 492 -9.69 -66.08 -12.97
CA VAL A 492 -10.50 -64.89 -13.34
C VAL A 492 -10.63 -64.76 -14.85
N TYR A 493 -9.62 -65.17 -15.63
CA TYR A 493 -9.66 -65.12 -17.09
C TYR A 493 -10.51 -66.26 -17.68
N ASP A 494 -10.59 -67.45 -17.02
CA ASP A 494 -11.48 -68.54 -17.45
C ASP A 494 -12.96 -68.18 -17.34
N GLN A 495 -13.34 -67.28 -16.42
CA GLN A 495 -14.71 -66.76 -16.33
C GLN A 495 -15.08 -65.87 -17.52
N LEU A 496 -14.13 -65.22 -18.17
CA LEU A 496 -14.37 -64.41 -19.36
C LEU A 496 -14.62 -65.28 -20.61
N LEU A 497 -14.03 -66.48 -20.66
CA LEU A 497 -14.24 -67.43 -21.76
C LEU A 497 -15.61 -68.10 -21.67
N THR A 498 -16.20 -68.22 -20.49
CA THR A 498 -17.57 -68.83 -20.32
C THR A 498 -18.71 -67.84 -20.52
N GLN A 499 -18.46 -66.55 -20.57
CA GLN A 499 -19.48 -65.53 -20.86
C GLN A 499 -19.68 -65.21 -22.36
N GLY A 500 -18.88 -65.80 -23.26
CA GLY A 500 -18.87 -65.55 -24.70
C GLY A 500 -19.79 -66.44 -25.55
N THR A 501 -20.65 -67.28 -24.95
CA THR A 501 -21.60 -68.14 -25.65
C THR A 501 -23.02 -67.99 -25.09
N ARG A 502 -23.64 -66.91 -25.49
CA ARG A 502 -25.10 -66.75 -25.59
C ARG A 502 -25.44 -65.72 -26.66
#